data_21d7bbbcf550dc8d8be5859a014db118
#
_entry.id   21d7bbbcf550dc8d8be5859a014db118
#
_cell.length_a   1.000
_cell.length_b   1.000
_cell.length_c   1.000
_cell.angle_alpha   90.00
_cell.angle_beta   90.00
_cell.angle_gamma   90.00
#
_symmetry.space_group_name_H-M   'P 1'
#
loop_
_entity.id
_entity.type
_entity.pdbx_description
1 polymer ?
#
loop_
_entity_poly.entity_id
_entity_poly.type
_entity_poly.pdbx_seq_one_letter_code
_entity_poly.pdbx_strand_id
1 'polypeptide(L)'
;MADASETLKRLTLELGGNDAGIVLPDVDPKQIAEGLFWGAFINGGQTCAALKRLYVHDDIYDEVCKELTAFAGNMKMGDGLDEENVLGPIQNKMQYDKVSGMVDDAIENGGRVLMGGKPNGVGNGKGYYYPITLIADVDHGVKLVDEEQFGPALPIIRYSDIDEVVERANDNPNGLGGSVWSNDIEAAKKIALKMECGTVWINKHGMIQPNAPFGGVKGSGIGVEFGEEGLKEYTNIQVVMS
;
A
#
# COMPACT_ATOMS: atom_id res chain seq x y z
N MET A 1 7.26 -21.33 -11.29
CA MET A 1 7.24 -21.37 -12.77
C MET A 1 8.08 -22.53 -13.29
N ALA A 2 9.33 -22.70 -12.88
CA ALA A 2 10.16 -23.82 -13.37
C ALA A 2 9.47 -25.18 -13.19
N ASP A 3 9.05 -25.51 -11.98
CA ASP A 3 8.41 -26.81 -11.67
C ASP A 3 7.07 -27.04 -12.40
N ALA A 4 6.37 -25.95 -12.76
CA ALA A 4 5.12 -26.02 -13.52
C ALA A 4 5.33 -26.27 -15.01
N SER A 5 6.52 -25.99 -15.54
CA SER A 5 6.82 -26.08 -16.97
C SER A 5 6.82 -27.53 -17.49
N GLU A 6 7.23 -28.49 -16.68
CA GLU A 6 7.26 -29.91 -17.05
C GLU A 6 5.88 -30.49 -17.37
N THR A 7 4.83 -29.96 -16.73
CA THR A 7 3.46 -30.42 -16.88
C THR A 7 2.55 -29.38 -17.56
N LEU A 8 3.12 -28.30 -18.09
CA LEU A 8 2.41 -27.20 -18.77
C LEU A 8 1.24 -26.63 -17.93
N LYS A 9 1.45 -26.49 -16.62
CA LYS A 9 0.43 -25.91 -15.75
C LYS A 9 0.26 -24.43 -16.01
N ARG A 10 -1.00 -23.96 -16.06
CA ARG A 10 -1.30 -22.54 -15.91
C ARG A 10 -0.96 -22.09 -14.50
N LEU A 11 -0.56 -20.85 -14.35
CA LEU A 11 -0.17 -20.28 -13.07
C LEU A 11 -1.00 -19.01 -12.81
N THR A 12 -1.54 -18.92 -11.60
CA THR A 12 -2.00 -17.66 -11.02
C THR A 12 -1.01 -17.34 -9.88
N LEU A 13 -0.38 -16.18 -9.97
CA LEU A 13 0.63 -15.73 -9.02
C LEU A 13 0.18 -14.37 -8.46
N GLU A 14 -0.13 -14.34 -7.18
CA GLU A 14 -0.36 -13.14 -6.39
C GLU A 14 0.90 -12.88 -5.55
N LEU A 15 1.57 -11.77 -5.83
CA LEU A 15 2.89 -11.45 -5.26
C LEU A 15 2.83 -10.10 -4.53
N GLY A 16 3.99 -9.49 -4.28
CA GLY A 16 4.05 -8.22 -3.58
C GLY A 16 3.48 -7.02 -4.37
N GLY A 17 3.28 -5.93 -3.69
CA GLY A 17 2.87 -4.64 -4.26
C GLY A 17 3.61 -3.49 -3.59
N ASN A 18 3.63 -2.34 -4.24
CA ASN A 18 4.10 -1.09 -3.67
C ASN A 18 3.12 0.02 -4.03
N ASP A 19 1.88 -0.15 -3.57
CA ASP A 19 0.70 0.58 -4.03
C ASP A 19 0.81 2.08 -3.76
N ALA A 20 0.49 2.87 -4.79
CA ALA A 20 0.46 4.32 -4.72
C ALA A 20 -0.95 4.85 -4.41
N GLY A 21 -1.06 5.79 -3.48
CA GLY A 21 -2.27 6.59 -3.29
C GLY A 21 -2.00 8.03 -3.69
N ILE A 22 -2.84 8.59 -4.56
CA ILE A 22 -2.74 9.98 -5.04
C ILE A 22 -3.88 10.78 -4.44
N VAL A 23 -3.54 11.79 -3.65
CA VAL A 23 -4.50 12.67 -2.96
C VAL A 23 -4.53 14.02 -3.66
N LEU A 24 -5.69 14.37 -4.25
CA LEU A 24 -5.92 15.63 -4.96
C LEU A 24 -6.24 16.77 -3.97
N PRO A 25 -6.06 18.04 -4.37
CA PRO A 25 -6.20 19.19 -3.47
C PRO A 25 -7.67 19.50 -3.08
N ASP A 26 -8.65 18.86 -3.70
CA ASP A 26 -10.08 19.13 -3.51
C ASP A 26 -10.71 18.35 -2.35
N VAL A 27 -9.96 17.48 -1.66
CA VAL A 27 -10.46 16.69 -0.52
C VAL A 27 -10.27 17.41 0.82
N ASP A 28 -11.10 17.04 1.79
CA ASP A 28 -10.91 17.44 3.20
C ASP A 28 -9.96 16.45 3.88
N PRO A 29 -8.73 16.85 4.26
CA PRO A 29 -7.73 16.00 4.90
C PRO A 29 -8.25 15.25 6.13
N LYS A 30 -9.10 15.87 6.92
CA LYS A 30 -9.68 15.25 8.12
C LYS A 30 -10.62 14.09 7.78
N GLN A 31 -11.40 14.22 6.70
CA GLN A 31 -12.35 13.19 6.30
C GLN A 31 -11.68 11.96 5.70
N ILE A 32 -10.51 12.12 5.07
CA ILE A 32 -9.81 11.02 4.43
C ILE A 32 -8.77 10.35 5.33
N ALA A 33 -8.37 10.96 6.45
CA ALA A 33 -7.29 10.48 7.33
C ALA A 33 -7.50 9.03 7.80
N GLU A 34 -8.71 8.66 8.19
CA GLU A 34 -9.05 7.30 8.59
C GLU A 34 -8.87 6.30 7.44
N GLY A 35 -9.37 6.63 6.25
CA GLY A 35 -9.26 5.78 5.07
C GLY A 35 -7.81 5.58 4.62
N LEU A 36 -6.99 6.63 4.67
CA LEU A 36 -5.56 6.57 4.39
C LEU A 36 -4.83 5.71 5.43
N PHE A 37 -5.16 5.89 6.71
CA PHE A 37 -4.59 5.09 7.79
C PHE A 37 -4.86 3.60 7.60
N TRP A 38 -6.12 3.21 7.46
CA TRP A 38 -6.46 1.79 7.30
C TRP A 38 -5.96 1.21 5.98
N GLY A 39 -5.92 2.01 4.92
CA GLY A 39 -5.29 1.59 3.66
C GLY A 39 -3.82 1.21 3.83
N ALA A 40 -3.08 1.95 4.66
CA ALA A 40 -1.65 1.73 4.88
C ALA A 40 -1.33 0.72 5.98
N PHE A 41 -2.10 0.71 7.08
CA PHE A 41 -1.71 0.03 8.32
C PHE A 41 -2.57 -1.18 8.68
N ILE A 42 -3.54 -1.57 7.85
CA ILE A 42 -4.25 -2.84 8.04
C ILE A 42 -3.24 -3.99 8.19
N ASN A 43 -3.48 -4.88 9.17
CA ASN A 43 -2.54 -5.96 9.51
C ASN A 43 -1.09 -5.49 9.79
N GLY A 44 -0.93 -4.27 10.34
CA GLY A 44 0.38 -3.67 10.57
C GLY A 44 1.15 -3.34 9.28
N GLY A 45 0.45 -3.05 8.18
CA GLY A 45 1.04 -2.81 6.85
C GLY A 45 1.57 -4.07 6.16
N GLN A 46 1.37 -5.24 6.74
CA GLN A 46 1.79 -6.54 6.21
C GLN A 46 0.74 -7.12 5.26
N THR A 47 0.41 -6.37 4.23
CA THR A 47 -0.59 -6.70 3.21
C THR A 47 -0.03 -6.34 1.83
N CYS A 48 -0.14 -7.24 0.86
CA CYS A 48 0.38 -7.04 -0.50
C CYS A 48 -0.20 -5.77 -1.15
N ALA A 49 -1.52 -5.57 -1.05
CA ALA A 49 -2.24 -4.40 -1.53
C ALA A 49 -2.45 -3.33 -0.44
N ALA A 50 -1.51 -3.13 0.49
CA ALA A 50 -1.56 -1.97 1.38
C ALA A 50 -1.08 -0.71 0.65
N LEU A 51 -1.60 0.45 1.04
CA LEU A 51 -1.10 1.75 0.62
C LEU A 51 0.33 1.93 1.15
N LYS A 52 1.32 1.96 0.26
CA LYS A 52 2.73 1.97 0.62
C LYS A 52 3.47 3.24 0.21
N ARG A 53 2.91 4.03 -0.72
CA ARG A 53 3.44 5.31 -1.19
C ARG A 53 2.30 6.31 -1.25
N LEU A 54 2.28 7.29 -0.35
CA LEU A 54 1.23 8.31 -0.30
C LEU A 54 1.70 9.61 -0.96
N TYR A 55 1.18 9.91 -2.15
CA TYR A 55 1.42 11.16 -2.86
C TYR A 55 0.34 12.17 -2.51
N VAL A 56 0.72 13.35 -2.04
CA VAL A 56 -0.20 14.40 -1.60
C VAL A 56 0.11 15.71 -2.32
N HIS A 57 -0.93 16.35 -2.87
CA HIS A 57 -0.77 17.64 -3.52
C HIS A 57 -0.26 18.72 -2.55
N ASP A 58 0.63 19.58 -3.03
CA ASP A 58 1.29 20.61 -2.25
C ASP A 58 0.33 21.49 -1.44
N ASP A 59 -0.81 21.86 -2.02
CA ASP A 59 -1.79 22.76 -1.42
C ASP A 59 -2.36 22.24 -0.08
N ILE A 60 -2.40 20.92 0.12
CA ILE A 60 -2.99 20.28 1.31
C ILE A 60 -2.02 19.35 2.05
N TYR A 61 -0.77 19.29 1.61
CA TYR A 61 0.23 18.34 2.12
C TYR A 61 0.42 18.40 3.63
N ASP A 62 0.66 19.60 4.17
CA ASP A 62 0.96 19.74 5.60
C ASP A 62 -0.29 19.45 6.46
N GLU A 63 -1.48 19.72 5.94
CA GLU A 63 -2.72 19.40 6.65
C GLU A 63 -3.02 17.90 6.61
N VAL A 64 -2.79 17.21 5.49
CA VAL A 64 -2.86 15.74 5.42
C VAL A 64 -1.87 15.10 6.37
N CYS A 65 -0.62 15.54 6.40
CA CYS A 65 0.39 15.08 7.35
C CYS A 65 -0.08 15.23 8.81
N LYS A 66 -0.65 16.38 9.16
CA LYS A 66 -1.16 16.68 10.50
C LYS A 66 -2.35 15.79 10.87
N GLU A 67 -3.37 15.73 10.02
CA GLU A 67 -4.60 14.98 10.31
C GLU A 67 -4.35 13.47 10.35
N LEU A 68 -3.52 12.93 9.43
CA LEU A 68 -3.12 11.53 9.44
C LEU A 68 -2.32 11.17 10.70
N THR A 69 -1.37 12.04 11.12
CA THR A 69 -0.61 11.86 12.37
C THR A 69 -1.52 11.90 13.60
N ALA A 70 -2.48 12.82 13.63
CA ALA A 70 -3.45 12.92 14.73
C ALA A 70 -4.34 11.67 14.81
N PHE A 71 -4.80 11.13 13.67
CA PHE A 71 -5.57 9.90 13.63
C PHE A 71 -4.73 8.71 14.10
N ALA A 72 -3.53 8.54 13.55
CA ALA A 72 -2.60 7.46 13.87
C ALA A 72 -2.20 7.46 15.36
N GLY A 73 -2.09 8.64 15.97
CA GLY A 73 -1.75 8.80 17.40
C GLY A 73 -2.78 8.21 18.38
N ASN A 74 -4.01 7.96 17.90
CA ASN A 74 -5.06 7.32 18.71
C ASN A 74 -5.04 5.78 18.61
N MET A 75 -4.23 5.23 17.70
CA MET A 75 -4.21 3.79 17.43
C MET A 75 -3.24 3.08 18.37
N LYS A 76 -3.74 2.05 19.06
CA LYS A 76 -2.94 1.23 19.97
C LYS A 76 -2.33 0.04 19.25
N MET A 77 -1.09 -0.26 19.62
CA MET A 77 -0.37 -1.44 19.16
C MET A 77 0.05 -2.29 20.35
N GLY A 78 -0.14 -3.59 20.27
CA GLY A 78 0.21 -4.49 21.37
C GLY A 78 -0.20 -5.93 21.10
N ASP A 79 -0.39 -6.69 22.20
CA ASP A 79 -0.81 -8.09 22.14
C ASP A 79 -2.20 -8.20 21.48
N GLY A 80 -2.32 -9.07 20.50
CA GLY A 80 -3.58 -9.30 19.76
C GLY A 80 -4.68 -9.99 20.59
N LEU A 81 -4.38 -10.45 21.79
CA LEU A 81 -5.39 -10.94 22.75
C LEU A 81 -6.02 -9.83 23.60
N ASP A 82 -5.47 -8.64 23.54
CA ASP A 82 -6.04 -7.44 24.16
C ASP A 82 -6.86 -6.67 23.10
N GLU A 83 -8.17 -6.65 23.29
CA GLU A 83 -9.13 -6.03 22.36
C GLU A 83 -8.95 -4.52 22.16
N GLU A 84 -8.20 -3.85 23.04
CA GLU A 84 -7.85 -2.44 22.87
C GLU A 84 -6.77 -2.20 21.81
N ASN A 85 -5.99 -3.23 21.46
CA ASN A 85 -4.94 -3.13 20.46
C ASN A 85 -5.48 -3.42 19.06
N VAL A 86 -5.27 -2.50 18.14
CA VAL A 86 -5.73 -2.64 16.74
C VAL A 86 -4.63 -3.13 15.80
N LEU A 87 -3.37 -3.02 16.21
CA LEU A 87 -2.21 -3.46 15.44
C LEU A 87 -1.32 -4.38 16.29
N GLY A 88 -0.86 -5.46 15.65
CA GLY A 88 0.05 -6.43 16.23
C GLY A 88 1.51 -6.23 15.80
N PRO A 89 2.39 -7.21 16.14
CA PRO A 89 3.79 -7.16 15.77
C PRO A 89 4.02 -7.49 14.30
N ILE A 90 5.22 -7.20 13.81
CA ILE A 90 5.74 -7.74 12.55
C ILE A 90 5.98 -9.24 12.74
N GLN A 91 5.75 -10.03 11.68
CA GLN A 91 5.69 -11.48 11.73
C GLN A 91 7.01 -12.15 12.17
N ASN A 92 8.19 -11.59 11.82
CA ASN A 92 9.49 -12.18 12.15
C ASN A 92 10.61 -11.11 12.20
N LYS A 93 11.79 -11.54 12.70
CA LYS A 93 12.96 -10.67 12.86
C LYS A 93 13.50 -10.12 11.54
N MET A 94 13.55 -10.94 10.49
CA MET A 94 14.08 -10.52 9.19
C MET A 94 13.25 -9.36 8.62
N GLN A 95 11.92 -9.46 8.70
CA GLN A 95 11.03 -8.42 8.24
C GLN A 95 11.07 -7.17 9.13
N TYR A 96 11.20 -7.35 10.44
CA TYR A 96 11.41 -6.25 11.38
C TYR A 96 12.68 -5.46 11.05
N ASP A 97 13.81 -6.16 10.84
CA ASP A 97 15.09 -5.54 10.49
C ASP A 97 15.01 -4.83 9.13
N LYS A 98 14.29 -5.40 8.15
CA LYS A 98 14.05 -4.77 6.84
C LYS A 98 13.31 -3.44 7.00
N VAL A 99 12.19 -3.43 7.72
CA VAL A 99 11.38 -2.22 7.94
C VAL A 99 12.20 -1.16 8.68
N SER A 100 12.90 -1.55 9.75
CA SER A 100 13.77 -0.64 10.50
C SER A 100 14.84 -0.02 9.60
N GLY A 101 15.54 -0.84 8.81
CA GLY A 101 16.57 -0.36 7.91
C GLY A 101 16.06 0.58 6.81
N MET A 102 14.85 0.36 6.29
CA MET A 102 14.22 1.26 5.32
C MET A 102 13.82 2.60 5.95
N VAL A 103 13.34 2.57 7.19
CA VAL A 103 13.03 3.81 7.93
C VAL A 103 14.30 4.59 8.27
N ASP A 104 15.36 3.90 8.70
CA ASP A 104 16.66 4.54 8.96
C ASP A 104 17.23 5.17 7.68
N ASP A 105 17.18 4.47 6.54
CA ASP A 105 17.57 5.00 5.23
C ASP A 105 16.76 6.26 4.85
N ALA A 106 15.44 6.26 5.07
CA ALA A 106 14.61 7.42 4.79
C ALA A 106 14.98 8.63 5.67
N ILE A 107 15.28 8.42 6.95
CA ILE A 107 15.71 9.47 7.88
C ILE A 107 17.10 10.01 7.49
N GLU A 108 18.04 9.14 7.14
CA GLU A 108 19.39 9.50 6.70
C GLU A 108 19.38 10.32 5.40
N ASN A 109 18.39 10.06 4.52
CA ASN A 109 18.17 10.82 3.29
C ASN A 109 17.29 12.08 3.48
N GLY A 110 17.08 12.52 4.72
CA GLY A 110 16.42 13.79 5.03
C GLY A 110 14.91 13.71 5.27
N GLY A 111 14.35 12.51 5.32
CA GLY A 111 12.93 12.31 5.65
C GLY A 111 12.58 12.83 7.02
N ARG A 112 11.48 13.57 7.11
CA ARG A 112 10.97 14.16 8.34
C ARG A 112 10.04 13.18 9.05
N VAL A 113 10.45 12.70 10.22
CA VAL A 113 9.64 11.82 11.06
C VAL A 113 8.46 12.61 11.65
N LEU A 114 7.24 12.24 11.27
CA LEU A 114 6.01 12.79 11.86
C LEU A 114 5.58 11.98 13.08
N MET A 115 5.78 10.65 13.03
CA MET A 115 5.43 9.73 14.08
C MET A 115 6.28 8.46 13.99
N GLY A 116 6.56 7.79 15.09
CA GLY A 116 7.31 6.54 15.13
C GLY A 116 8.80 6.69 14.82
N GLY A 117 9.29 6.02 13.81
CA GLY A 117 10.67 6.10 13.32
C GLY A 117 11.68 5.24 14.09
N LYS A 118 11.44 4.92 15.34
CA LYS A 118 12.30 4.08 16.18
C LYS A 118 11.48 3.25 17.17
N PRO A 119 11.96 2.04 17.53
CA PRO A 119 11.33 1.21 18.55
C PRO A 119 11.05 2.01 19.82
N ASN A 120 9.83 1.94 20.33
CA ASN A 120 9.34 2.75 21.44
C ASN A 120 9.01 1.93 22.71
N GLY A 121 9.47 0.68 22.77
CA GLY A 121 9.26 -0.20 23.92
C GLY A 121 7.89 -0.88 23.99
N VAL A 122 7.06 -0.78 22.97
CA VAL A 122 5.84 -1.61 22.83
C VAL A 122 6.22 -3.08 23.00
N GLY A 123 5.37 -3.88 23.67
CA GLY A 123 5.69 -5.27 23.98
C GLY A 123 6.74 -5.46 25.08
N ASN A 124 7.10 -4.40 25.84
CA ASN A 124 8.13 -4.44 26.86
C ASN A 124 9.50 -4.94 26.35
N GLY A 125 9.82 -4.61 25.11
CA GLY A 125 11.04 -5.06 24.43
C GLY A 125 11.02 -6.53 24.00
N LYS A 126 9.87 -7.19 24.07
CA LYS A 126 9.66 -8.56 23.60
C LYS A 126 8.81 -8.53 22.32
N GLY A 127 9.11 -9.45 21.39
CA GLY A 127 8.43 -9.51 20.10
C GLY A 127 8.94 -8.47 19.10
N TYR A 128 8.37 -8.48 17.91
CA TYR A 128 8.79 -7.66 16.78
C TYR A 128 7.86 -6.46 16.58
N TYR A 129 7.58 -5.73 17.65
CA TYR A 129 6.75 -4.53 17.60
C TYR A 129 7.56 -3.36 17.04
N TYR A 130 7.19 -2.91 15.85
CA TYR A 130 7.71 -1.69 15.25
C TYR A 130 6.59 -0.64 15.26
N PRO A 131 6.84 0.59 15.74
CA PRO A 131 5.77 1.57 15.87
C PRO A 131 5.18 1.97 14.53
N ILE A 132 3.92 2.40 14.54
CA ILE A 132 3.32 3.11 13.41
C ILE A 132 4.25 4.27 13.05
N THR A 133 4.71 4.30 11.82
CA THR A 133 5.73 5.25 11.37
C THR A 133 5.24 6.03 10.16
N LEU A 134 5.27 7.35 10.25
CA LEU A 134 4.96 8.27 9.17
C LEU A 134 6.20 9.11 8.88
N ILE A 135 6.69 9.04 7.63
CA ILE A 135 7.88 9.79 7.17
C ILE A 135 7.45 10.72 6.05
N ALA A 136 7.53 12.02 6.30
CA ALA A 136 7.26 13.08 5.33
C ALA A 136 8.53 13.55 4.62
N ASP A 137 8.35 14.32 3.55
CA ASP A 137 9.41 14.99 2.81
C ASP A 137 10.47 14.03 2.25
N VAL A 138 10.01 12.87 1.77
CA VAL A 138 10.80 11.85 1.06
C VAL A 138 10.38 11.77 -0.41
N ASP A 139 11.23 11.20 -1.24
CA ASP A 139 10.97 11.03 -2.67
C ASP A 139 11.62 9.75 -3.21
N HIS A 140 11.48 9.51 -4.51
CA HIS A 140 12.18 8.43 -5.21
C HIS A 140 13.69 8.48 -4.95
N GLY A 141 14.33 7.32 -4.93
CA GLY A 141 15.72 7.16 -4.52
C GLY A 141 15.89 6.77 -3.05
N VAL A 142 14.80 6.80 -2.26
CA VAL A 142 14.76 6.33 -0.88
C VAL A 142 14.12 4.94 -0.83
N LYS A 143 14.75 4.00 -0.15
CA LYS A 143 14.25 2.60 -0.12
C LYS A 143 12.82 2.47 0.37
N LEU A 144 12.40 3.29 1.33
CA LEU A 144 11.03 3.28 1.85
C LEU A 144 9.98 3.67 0.79
N VAL A 145 10.38 4.41 -0.26
CA VAL A 145 9.54 4.78 -1.40
C VAL A 145 9.63 3.74 -2.52
N ASP A 146 10.85 3.30 -2.85
CA ASP A 146 11.10 2.53 -4.06
C ASP A 146 10.82 1.03 -3.88
N GLU A 147 10.94 0.50 -2.65
CA GLU A 147 10.80 -0.91 -2.33
C GLU A 147 9.60 -1.18 -1.42
N GLU A 148 8.97 -2.35 -1.57
CA GLU A 148 7.91 -2.81 -0.68
C GLU A 148 8.43 -3.03 0.75
N GLN A 149 7.98 -2.22 1.72
CA GLN A 149 8.37 -2.34 3.12
C GLN A 149 7.69 -3.49 3.85
N PHE A 150 6.43 -3.79 3.54
CA PHE A 150 5.62 -4.84 4.18
C PHE A 150 5.63 -4.75 5.71
N GLY A 151 5.27 -3.58 6.23
CA GLY A 151 5.30 -3.25 7.65
C GLY A 151 4.73 -1.87 7.94
N PRO A 152 4.68 -1.45 9.21
CA PRO A 152 3.95 -0.26 9.67
C PRO A 152 4.71 1.06 9.42
N ALA A 153 5.15 1.29 8.19
CA ALA A 153 5.83 2.52 7.79
C ALA A 153 5.27 3.06 6.48
N LEU A 154 4.87 4.33 6.45
CA LEU A 154 4.31 5.01 5.28
C LEU A 154 5.11 6.26 4.93
N PRO A 155 5.72 6.33 3.74
CA PRO A 155 6.27 7.55 3.18
C PRO A 155 5.17 8.45 2.63
N ILE A 156 5.29 9.77 2.86
CA ILE A 156 4.37 10.79 2.36
C ILE A 156 5.17 11.73 1.45
N ILE A 157 4.78 11.79 0.19
CA ILE A 157 5.53 12.36 -0.92
C ILE A 157 4.75 13.56 -1.45
N ARG A 158 5.43 14.68 -1.67
CA ARG A 158 4.82 15.87 -2.28
C ARG A 158 4.71 15.73 -3.79
N TYR A 159 3.66 16.34 -4.35
CA TYR A 159 3.58 16.59 -5.79
C TYR A 159 2.79 17.87 -6.07
N SER A 160 3.00 18.47 -7.24
CA SER A 160 2.27 19.66 -7.70
C SER A 160 1.60 19.48 -9.07
N ASP A 161 2.08 18.53 -9.86
CA ASP A 161 1.55 18.24 -11.21
C ASP A 161 0.96 16.84 -11.28
N ILE A 162 -0.28 16.74 -11.80
CA ILE A 162 -1.03 15.48 -11.83
C ILE A 162 -0.45 14.49 -12.84
N ASP A 163 0.04 14.95 -13.99
CA ASP A 163 0.60 14.04 -14.99
C ASP A 163 1.96 13.51 -14.50
N GLU A 164 2.79 14.36 -13.89
CA GLU A 164 4.05 13.96 -13.26
C GLU A 164 3.83 12.93 -12.13
N VAL A 165 2.86 13.13 -11.25
CA VAL A 165 2.64 12.19 -10.13
C VAL A 165 2.17 10.82 -10.62
N VAL A 166 1.40 10.77 -11.70
CA VAL A 166 0.99 9.50 -12.32
C VAL A 166 2.19 8.76 -12.91
N GLU A 167 3.10 9.47 -13.59
CA GLU A 167 4.35 8.88 -14.09
C GLU A 167 5.20 8.33 -12.93
N ARG A 168 5.36 9.09 -11.85
CA ARG A 168 6.09 8.67 -10.64
C ARG A 168 5.41 7.49 -9.94
N ALA A 169 4.09 7.46 -9.87
CA ALA A 169 3.35 6.34 -9.29
C ALA A 169 3.55 5.05 -10.11
N ASN A 170 3.64 5.18 -11.45
CA ASN A 170 3.86 4.07 -12.37
C ASN A 170 5.33 3.63 -12.46
N ASP A 171 6.29 4.48 -12.10
CA ASP A 171 7.73 4.15 -12.07
C ASP A 171 8.06 3.26 -10.87
N ASN A 172 7.56 2.02 -10.93
CA ASN A 172 7.79 0.99 -9.93
C ASN A 172 7.70 -0.39 -10.61
N PRO A 173 8.52 -1.37 -10.21
CA PRO A 173 8.46 -2.73 -10.75
C PRO A 173 7.17 -3.49 -10.38
N ASN A 174 6.43 -3.02 -9.38
CA ASN A 174 5.18 -3.59 -8.93
C ASN A 174 3.97 -2.83 -9.50
N GLY A 175 2.84 -3.51 -9.63
CA GLY A 175 1.59 -2.94 -10.11
C GLY A 175 0.39 -3.76 -9.60
N LEU A 176 0.25 -3.90 -8.28
CA LEU A 176 -0.87 -4.65 -7.69
C LEU A 176 -2.10 -3.77 -7.57
N GLY A 177 -2.02 -2.71 -6.80
CA GLY A 177 -3.11 -1.77 -6.60
C GLY A 177 -2.67 -0.32 -6.54
N GLY A 178 -3.66 0.56 -6.44
CA GLY A 178 -3.49 1.98 -6.22
C GLY A 178 -4.78 2.67 -5.85
N SER A 179 -4.72 3.92 -5.43
CA SER A 179 -5.93 4.69 -5.10
C SER A 179 -5.81 6.15 -5.49
N VAL A 180 -6.97 6.75 -5.77
CA VAL A 180 -7.11 8.19 -6.05
C VAL A 180 -8.15 8.77 -5.11
N TRP A 181 -7.81 9.87 -4.47
CA TRP A 181 -8.64 10.53 -3.46
C TRP A 181 -9.02 11.93 -3.96
N SER A 182 -10.31 12.15 -4.22
CA SER A 182 -10.85 13.39 -4.77
C SER A 182 -12.35 13.50 -4.52
N ASN A 183 -12.86 14.71 -4.35
CA ASN A 183 -14.28 14.97 -4.36
C ASN A 183 -14.86 14.96 -5.79
N ASP A 184 -14.05 15.20 -6.81
CA ASP A 184 -14.42 15.03 -8.22
C ASP A 184 -14.15 13.59 -8.68
N ILE A 185 -15.20 12.77 -8.62
CA ILE A 185 -15.14 11.34 -9.00
C ILE A 185 -14.73 11.14 -10.48
N GLU A 186 -15.14 12.04 -11.38
CA GLU A 186 -14.80 11.92 -12.79
C GLU A 186 -13.33 12.28 -13.06
N ALA A 187 -12.78 13.26 -12.35
CA ALA A 187 -11.35 13.53 -12.35
C ALA A 187 -10.56 12.33 -11.79
N ALA A 188 -11.00 11.79 -10.65
CA ALA A 188 -10.38 10.61 -10.04
C ALA A 188 -10.36 9.40 -10.98
N LYS A 189 -11.46 9.12 -11.71
CA LYS A 189 -11.53 8.04 -12.70
C LYS A 189 -10.54 8.23 -13.85
N LYS A 190 -10.37 9.47 -14.34
CA LYS A 190 -9.41 9.75 -15.42
C LYS A 190 -7.96 9.47 -14.98
N ILE A 191 -7.63 9.79 -13.74
CA ILE A 191 -6.32 9.49 -13.17
C ILE A 191 -6.16 7.97 -12.96
N ALA A 192 -7.18 7.33 -12.37
CA ALA A 192 -7.19 5.89 -12.12
C ALA A 192 -6.92 5.07 -13.39
N LEU A 193 -7.49 5.47 -14.53
CA LEU A 193 -7.28 4.81 -15.82
C LEU A 193 -5.86 4.96 -16.39
N LYS A 194 -5.05 5.88 -15.86
CA LYS A 194 -3.64 6.05 -16.23
C LYS A 194 -2.68 5.26 -15.32
N MET A 195 -3.18 4.73 -14.19
CA MET A 195 -2.34 3.97 -13.23
C MET A 195 -2.11 2.55 -13.76
N GLU A 196 -0.86 2.12 -13.77
CA GLU A 196 -0.42 0.80 -14.26
C GLU A 196 -0.45 -0.25 -13.14
N CYS A 197 -1.64 -0.56 -12.65
CA CYS A 197 -1.86 -1.59 -11.64
C CYS A 197 -3.19 -2.34 -11.89
N GLY A 198 -3.35 -3.49 -11.25
CA GLY A 198 -4.49 -4.36 -11.48
C GLY A 198 -5.81 -3.81 -10.93
N THR A 199 -5.78 -3.10 -9.80
CA THR A 199 -6.97 -2.49 -9.20
C THR A 199 -6.70 -1.07 -8.76
N VAL A 200 -7.59 -0.13 -9.10
CA VAL A 200 -7.54 1.24 -8.57
C VAL A 200 -8.83 1.55 -7.83
N TRP A 201 -8.68 2.00 -6.60
CA TRP A 201 -9.80 2.42 -5.75
C TRP A 201 -9.95 3.95 -5.77
N ILE A 202 -11.19 4.41 -5.66
CA ILE A 202 -11.49 5.84 -5.51
C ILE A 202 -12.04 6.09 -4.11
N ASN A 203 -11.42 7.01 -3.37
CA ASN A 203 -11.75 7.39 -1.99
C ASN A 203 -11.78 6.23 -0.99
N LYS A 204 -11.01 5.21 -1.25
CA LYS A 204 -10.76 4.03 -0.40
C LYS A 204 -9.49 3.33 -0.86
N HIS A 205 -9.02 2.35 -0.12
CA HIS A 205 -7.87 1.54 -0.51
C HIS A 205 -8.02 0.10 0.00
N GLY A 206 -7.57 -0.90 -0.79
CA GLY A 206 -7.42 -2.28 -0.35
C GLY A 206 -8.74 -3.08 -0.21
N MET A 207 -9.88 -2.59 -0.72
CA MET A 207 -11.14 -3.32 -0.67
C MET A 207 -11.25 -4.35 -1.80
N ILE A 208 -11.09 -5.63 -1.47
CA ILE A 208 -11.30 -6.75 -2.40
C ILE A 208 -12.77 -7.16 -2.37
N GLN A 209 -13.36 -7.44 -3.55
CA GLN A 209 -14.75 -7.88 -3.71
C GLN A 209 -14.80 -9.26 -4.38
N PRO A 210 -15.60 -10.21 -3.87
CA PRO A 210 -15.67 -11.56 -4.44
C PRO A 210 -16.15 -11.63 -5.89
N ASN A 211 -16.84 -10.62 -6.37
CA ASN A 211 -17.43 -10.55 -7.72
C ASN A 211 -16.61 -9.68 -8.71
N ALA A 212 -15.46 -9.20 -8.29
CA ALA A 212 -14.54 -8.43 -9.15
C ALA A 212 -13.18 -9.12 -9.21
N PRO A 213 -12.59 -9.30 -10.40
CA PRO A 213 -11.25 -9.88 -10.49
C PRO A 213 -10.22 -9.00 -9.76
N PHE A 214 -9.29 -9.67 -9.09
CA PHE A 214 -8.17 -9.05 -8.40
C PHE A 214 -6.88 -9.73 -8.83
N GLY A 215 -5.89 -8.96 -9.20
CA GLY A 215 -4.57 -9.45 -9.59
C GLY A 215 -3.68 -8.29 -10.01
N GLY A 216 -2.38 -8.54 -10.01
CA GLY A 216 -1.37 -7.55 -10.32
C GLY A 216 -0.84 -7.62 -11.74
N VAL A 217 -0.23 -6.54 -12.18
CA VAL A 217 0.58 -6.44 -13.39
C VAL A 217 2.06 -6.28 -13.03
N LYS A 218 2.95 -6.20 -14.00
CA LYS A 218 4.41 -6.08 -13.80
C LYS A 218 4.93 -7.21 -12.89
N GLY A 219 5.71 -6.89 -11.86
CA GLY A 219 6.24 -7.85 -10.88
C GLY A 219 5.24 -8.34 -9.85
N SER A 220 4.03 -7.79 -9.80
CA SER A 220 3.01 -8.14 -8.79
C SER A 220 2.23 -9.42 -9.10
N GLY A 221 2.33 -9.98 -10.31
CA GLY A 221 1.74 -11.28 -10.53
C GLY A 221 1.37 -11.60 -11.97
N ILE A 222 0.72 -12.76 -12.12
CA ILE A 222 0.19 -13.29 -13.38
C ILE A 222 -1.18 -13.90 -13.08
N GLY A 223 -2.16 -13.63 -13.94
CA GLY A 223 -3.54 -14.09 -13.74
C GLY A 223 -4.29 -13.25 -12.73
N VAL A 224 -5.48 -13.68 -12.38
CA VAL A 224 -6.35 -13.00 -11.43
C VAL A 224 -7.07 -13.99 -10.52
N GLU A 225 -7.42 -13.53 -9.33
CA GLU A 225 -8.33 -14.22 -8.41
C GLU A 225 -9.69 -13.51 -8.40
N PHE A 226 -10.69 -14.12 -7.80
CA PHE A 226 -12.05 -13.60 -7.71
C PHE A 226 -12.75 -13.33 -9.06
N GLY A 227 -14.02 -12.99 -8.99
CA GLY A 227 -14.85 -12.78 -10.17
C GLY A 227 -15.05 -14.05 -11.02
N GLU A 228 -15.66 -13.90 -12.17
CA GLU A 228 -15.81 -14.97 -13.15
C GLU A 228 -14.47 -15.35 -13.78
N GLU A 229 -13.61 -14.35 -13.99
CA GLU A 229 -12.26 -14.51 -14.55
C GLU A 229 -11.40 -15.38 -13.65
N GLY A 230 -11.36 -15.11 -12.35
CA GLY A 230 -10.61 -15.92 -11.38
C GLY A 230 -11.13 -17.34 -11.30
N LEU A 231 -12.46 -17.55 -11.37
CA LEU A 231 -13.03 -18.90 -11.40
C LEU A 231 -12.59 -19.68 -12.65
N LYS A 232 -12.50 -19.02 -13.80
CA LYS A 232 -12.07 -19.63 -15.06
C LYS A 232 -10.62 -20.12 -15.03
N GLU A 233 -9.75 -19.53 -14.21
CA GLU A 233 -8.36 -19.99 -14.03
C GLU A 233 -8.27 -21.46 -13.54
N TYR A 234 -9.29 -21.94 -12.84
CA TYR A 234 -9.37 -23.31 -12.31
C TYR A 234 -10.06 -24.29 -13.27
N THR A 235 -10.40 -23.87 -14.50
CA THR A 235 -11.14 -24.70 -15.48
C THR A 235 -10.37 -24.85 -16.77
N ASN A 236 -10.71 -25.90 -17.55
CA ASN A 236 -10.24 -26.07 -18.93
C ASN A 236 -11.37 -25.84 -19.92
N ILE A 237 -11.05 -25.18 -21.03
CA ILE A 237 -11.98 -24.99 -22.13
C ILE A 237 -12.07 -26.30 -22.92
N GLN A 238 -13.30 -26.79 -23.17
CA GLN A 238 -13.58 -27.88 -24.06
C GLN A 238 -14.61 -27.43 -25.12
N VAL A 239 -14.34 -27.69 -26.38
CA VAL A 239 -15.27 -27.43 -27.48
C VAL A 239 -15.78 -28.75 -28.00
N VAL A 240 -17.13 -28.89 -28.11
CA VAL A 240 -17.79 -30.02 -28.75
C VAL A 240 -18.47 -29.49 -30.01
N MET A 241 -18.15 -30.10 -31.15
CA MET A 241 -18.75 -29.77 -32.45
C MET A 241 -19.51 -31.01 -32.93
N SER A 242 -20.71 -30.82 -33.48
CA SER A 242 -21.55 -31.87 -34.10
C SER A 242 -21.74 -31.63 -35.57
#